data_3d638a02c668837c0d66b6479a9f97d8
#
_entry.id   3d638a02c668837c0d66b6479a9f97d8
#
_cell.length_a   1.000
_cell.length_b   1.000
_cell.length_c   1.000
_cell.angle_alpha   90.00
_cell.angle_beta   90.00
_cell.angle_gamma   90.00
#
_symmetry.space_group_name_H-M   'P 1'
#
loop_
_entity.id
_entity.type
_entity.pdbx_description
1 polymer ?
#
loop_
_entity_poly.entity_id
_entity_poly.type
_entity_poly.pdbx_seq_one_letter_code
_entity_poly.pdbx_strand_id
1 'polypeptide(L)'
;MSGLPTQHAVPALVLAYFAYYGVLGIFIPYLGLFLDGRGLSSYDIGLLLALVTATRIVGPSLWSLVAERQGRPLRIMRLGAVLALLGWLSSFFDYGFWLLLLGFSLFSFFWTAILPQLEVTTFHFLNDNTSRYSRIRSSGSVGYIVLVLVGGVLLQSFGTEALPYGAALLMLLLIGSLFLLPELSAPTENSAERKGFGRLLTQPVFLCFMGAAFILQMSFAPFYGFFTLYARDLGYSGVATGLFISLAVLAEIIAFFWMGALLKQRSYRLVLSCCYGLTMVRWLMLAYLAHSPLWLAVSMLMHAGSFAIAHSCAMQFVQHYFPKALRSRGQALYAGLIFGGGGAVGAYAAGILWQDGAGATQTFVIAAITAGVAMLCALCLPAQVHAEPSKRAAH
;
A
#
# COMPACT_ATOMS: atom_id res chain seq x y z
N MET A 1 15.10 -23.71 28.15
CA MET A 1 15.37 -22.41 28.82
C MET A 1 15.02 -21.30 27.86
N SER A 2 13.94 -20.54 28.07
CA SER A 2 13.75 -19.15 27.60
C SER A 2 12.28 -18.73 27.60
N GLY A 3 11.69 -18.56 28.79
CA GLY A 3 10.32 -18.00 28.94
C GLY A 3 10.26 -16.46 29.13
N LEU A 4 11.39 -15.77 29.14
CA LEU A 4 11.48 -14.35 29.54
C LEU A 4 11.57 -13.30 28.41
N PRO A 5 12.00 -13.58 27.16
CA PRO A 5 12.10 -12.55 26.13
C PRO A 5 10.77 -12.18 25.46
N THR A 6 9.79 -13.08 25.45
CA THR A 6 8.54 -12.90 24.67
C THR A 6 7.55 -11.92 25.27
N GLN A 7 7.49 -11.79 26.59
CA GLN A 7 6.51 -10.88 27.22
C GLN A 7 6.83 -9.41 26.99
N HIS A 8 8.10 -9.01 26.95
CA HIS A 8 8.53 -7.65 26.69
C HIS A 8 8.53 -7.29 25.19
N ALA A 9 8.64 -8.28 24.30
CA ALA A 9 8.61 -8.04 22.85
C ALA A 9 7.21 -7.67 22.31
N VAL A 10 6.13 -8.21 22.90
CA VAL A 10 4.77 -7.97 22.42
C VAL A 10 4.37 -6.50 22.45
N PRO A 11 4.55 -5.73 23.55
CA PRO A 11 4.24 -4.30 23.56
C PRO A 11 5.06 -3.52 22.52
N ALA A 12 6.36 -3.83 22.37
CA ALA A 12 7.21 -3.19 21.38
C ALA A 12 6.75 -3.47 19.94
N LEU A 13 6.31 -4.70 19.63
CA LEU A 13 5.75 -5.06 18.34
C LEU A 13 4.42 -4.32 18.08
N VAL A 14 3.51 -4.28 19.05
CA VAL A 14 2.25 -3.53 18.95
C VAL A 14 2.53 -2.06 18.63
N LEU A 15 3.47 -1.44 19.36
CA LEU A 15 3.88 -0.06 19.14
C LEU A 15 4.53 0.14 17.76
N ALA A 16 5.37 -0.81 17.33
CA ALA A 16 6.02 -0.76 16.02
C ALA A 16 4.99 -0.79 14.88
N TYR A 17 4.00 -1.69 14.93
CA TYR A 17 2.93 -1.72 13.93
C TYR A 17 2.08 -0.46 13.97
N PHE A 18 1.69 -0.02 15.16
CA PHE A 18 0.92 1.22 15.33
C PHE A 18 1.66 2.42 14.71
N ALA A 19 2.92 2.62 15.06
CA ALA A 19 3.73 3.73 14.58
C ALA A 19 4.00 3.62 13.06
N TYR A 20 4.35 2.43 12.56
CA TYR A 20 4.58 2.20 11.13
C TYR A 20 3.36 2.59 10.28
N TYR A 21 2.20 2.06 10.64
CA TYR A 21 0.96 2.38 9.92
C TYR A 21 0.43 3.78 10.24
N GLY A 22 0.76 4.30 11.40
CA GLY A 22 0.48 5.69 11.78
C GLY A 22 1.22 6.68 10.86
N VAL A 23 2.50 6.44 10.55
CA VAL A 23 3.23 7.24 9.57
C VAL A 23 2.53 7.19 8.21
N LEU A 24 2.11 6.01 7.76
CA LEU A 24 1.37 5.89 6.49
C LEU A 24 0.02 6.61 6.54
N GLY A 25 -0.67 6.64 7.70
CA GLY A 25 -1.93 7.34 7.89
C GLY A 25 -1.81 8.86 7.78
N ILE A 26 -0.70 9.43 8.24
CA ILE A 26 -0.40 10.86 8.06
C ILE A 26 0.17 11.13 6.67
N PHE A 27 1.10 10.29 6.19
CA PHE A 27 1.86 10.54 4.99
C PHE A 27 1.02 10.38 3.70
N ILE A 28 0.40 9.20 3.51
CA ILE A 28 -0.24 8.88 2.23
C ILE A 28 -1.36 9.85 1.88
N PRO A 29 -2.35 10.12 2.77
CA PRO A 29 -3.46 10.98 2.40
C PRO A 29 -3.09 12.45 2.26
N TYR A 30 -2.18 12.93 3.08
CA TYR A 30 -1.96 14.38 3.25
C TYR A 30 -0.71 14.91 2.56
N LEU A 31 0.11 14.04 1.94
CA LEU A 31 1.32 14.47 1.24
C LEU A 31 1.01 15.44 0.10
N GLY A 32 -0.05 15.19 -0.68
CA GLY A 32 -0.46 16.10 -1.74
C GLY A 32 -0.78 17.51 -1.23
N LEU A 33 -1.52 17.61 -0.11
CA LEU A 33 -1.80 18.90 0.54
C LEU A 33 -0.55 19.62 1.04
N PHE A 34 0.40 18.90 1.59
CA PHE A 34 1.67 19.47 2.04
C PHE A 34 2.49 20.04 0.87
N LEU A 35 2.59 19.29 -0.22
CA LEU A 35 3.34 19.70 -1.40
C LEU A 35 2.68 20.90 -2.10
N ASP A 36 1.35 20.89 -2.22
CA ASP A 36 0.56 22.02 -2.75
C ASP A 36 0.71 23.26 -1.86
N GLY A 37 0.69 23.08 -0.53
CA GLY A 37 0.93 24.17 0.43
C GLY A 37 2.30 24.84 0.29
N ARG A 38 3.27 24.13 -0.29
CA ARG A 38 4.61 24.67 -0.67
C ARG A 38 4.68 25.19 -2.09
N GLY A 39 3.56 25.33 -2.77
CA GLY A 39 3.47 25.92 -4.11
C GLY A 39 3.95 25.00 -5.23
N LEU A 40 4.05 23.67 -5.00
CA LEU A 40 4.35 22.75 -6.08
C LEU A 40 3.13 22.58 -6.99
N SER A 41 3.37 22.59 -8.29
CA SER A 41 2.31 22.33 -9.29
C SER A 41 1.83 20.88 -9.20
N SER A 42 0.62 20.61 -9.71
CA SER A 42 0.10 19.25 -9.80
C SER A 42 1.03 18.31 -10.56
N TYR A 43 1.73 18.82 -11.58
CA TYR A 43 2.74 18.07 -12.31
C TYR A 43 3.90 17.66 -11.39
N ASP A 44 4.44 18.58 -10.59
CA ASP A 44 5.53 18.30 -9.64
C ASP A 44 5.09 17.30 -8.58
N ILE A 45 3.89 17.47 -8.03
CA ILE A 45 3.29 16.54 -7.07
C ILE A 45 3.18 15.15 -7.69
N GLY A 46 2.61 15.03 -8.89
CA GLY A 46 2.48 13.75 -9.59
C GLY A 46 3.81 13.09 -9.91
N LEU A 47 4.81 13.85 -10.35
CA LEU A 47 6.16 13.36 -10.62
C LEU A 47 6.84 12.87 -9.34
N LEU A 48 6.76 13.63 -8.25
CA LEU A 48 7.30 13.24 -6.95
C LEU A 48 6.64 11.95 -6.45
N LEU A 49 5.32 11.87 -6.46
CA LEU A 49 4.58 10.67 -6.06
C LEU A 49 4.94 9.46 -6.95
N ALA A 50 5.14 9.66 -8.25
CA ALA A 50 5.55 8.62 -9.18
C ALA A 50 6.92 8.04 -8.81
N LEU A 51 7.92 8.90 -8.61
CA LEU A 51 9.29 8.47 -8.29
C LEU A 51 9.38 7.84 -6.89
N VAL A 52 8.71 8.42 -5.90
CA VAL A 52 8.57 7.83 -4.56
C VAL A 52 7.92 6.45 -4.62
N THR A 53 6.87 6.29 -5.43
CA THR A 53 6.17 5.00 -5.58
C THR A 53 7.03 3.99 -6.35
N ALA A 54 7.79 4.44 -7.36
CA ALA A 54 8.69 3.57 -8.14
C ALA A 54 9.77 2.90 -7.28
N THR A 55 10.18 3.50 -6.16
CA THR A 55 11.13 2.86 -5.22
C THR A 55 10.63 1.52 -4.70
N ARG A 56 9.30 1.31 -4.67
CA ARG A 56 8.67 0.06 -4.23
C ARG A 56 8.84 -1.09 -5.22
N ILE A 57 9.27 -0.82 -6.45
CA ILE A 57 9.56 -1.87 -7.44
C ILE A 57 10.75 -2.70 -6.99
N VAL A 58 11.80 -2.05 -6.52
CA VAL A 58 13.09 -2.67 -6.20
C VAL A 58 13.32 -2.81 -4.70
N GLY A 59 12.89 -1.81 -3.92
CA GLY A 59 13.20 -1.68 -2.50
C GLY A 59 12.90 -2.93 -1.66
N PRO A 60 11.66 -3.46 -1.65
CA PRO A 60 11.33 -4.62 -0.81
C PRO A 60 12.18 -5.85 -1.11
N SER A 61 12.37 -6.15 -2.40
CA SER A 61 13.16 -7.31 -2.85
C SER A 61 14.64 -7.17 -2.50
N LEU A 62 15.20 -5.98 -2.66
CA LEU A 62 16.59 -5.70 -2.31
C LEU A 62 16.82 -5.84 -0.81
N TRP A 63 15.95 -5.23 0.01
CA TRP A 63 16.09 -5.27 1.46
C TRP A 63 15.87 -6.67 2.04
N SER A 64 14.93 -7.44 1.49
CA SER A 64 14.76 -8.85 1.88
C SER A 64 16.01 -9.66 1.57
N LEU A 65 16.61 -9.48 0.39
CA LEU A 65 17.85 -10.16 0.01
C LEU A 65 19.02 -9.79 0.94
N VAL A 66 19.14 -8.50 1.30
CA VAL A 66 20.19 -8.05 2.24
C VAL A 66 19.97 -8.64 3.63
N ALA A 67 18.70 -8.67 4.10
CA ALA A 67 18.36 -9.27 5.40
C ALA A 67 18.63 -10.78 5.45
N GLU A 68 18.27 -11.52 4.40
CA GLU A 68 18.56 -12.94 4.25
C GLU A 68 20.07 -13.23 4.29
N ARG A 69 20.86 -12.48 3.52
CA ARG A 69 22.34 -12.66 3.48
C ARG A 69 23.01 -12.35 4.81
N GLN A 70 22.52 -11.39 5.55
CA GLN A 70 23.10 -11.01 6.85
C GLN A 70 22.59 -11.86 8.01
N GLY A 71 21.45 -12.55 7.87
CA GLY A 71 20.81 -13.31 8.94
C GLY A 71 20.38 -12.44 10.14
N ARG A 72 20.21 -11.13 9.93
CA ARG A 72 19.95 -10.14 11.00
C ARG A 72 18.83 -9.18 10.60
N PRO A 73 17.59 -9.66 10.51
CA PRO A 73 16.46 -8.86 10.02
C PRO A 73 16.23 -7.59 10.85
N LEU A 74 16.42 -7.66 12.17
CA LEU A 74 16.23 -6.54 13.08
C LEU A 74 17.22 -5.38 12.82
N ARG A 75 18.47 -5.70 12.47
CA ARG A 75 19.47 -4.66 12.11
C ARG A 75 19.08 -3.93 10.82
N ILE A 76 18.63 -4.67 9.82
CA ILE A 76 18.18 -4.08 8.55
C ILE A 76 16.96 -3.19 8.79
N MET A 77 16.02 -3.63 9.61
CA MET A 77 14.83 -2.86 9.96
C MET A 77 15.18 -1.57 10.71
N ARG A 78 16.07 -1.62 11.70
CA ARG A 78 16.56 -0.44 12.43
C ARG A 78 17.30 0.53 11.51
N LEU A 79 18.20 0.01 10.66
CA LEU A 79 18.93 0.81 9.67
C LEU A 79 17.96 1.49 8.69
N GLY A 80 17.00 0.72 8.15
CA GLY A 80 15.98 1.25 7.25
C GLY A 80 15.15 2.36 7.90
N ALA A 81 14.74 2.20 9.17
CA ALA A 81 13.97 3.21 9.88
C ALA A 81 14.77 4.52 10.13
N VAL A 82 16.05 4.40 10.53
CA VAL A 82 16.92 5.57 10.73
C VAL A 82 17.19 6.29 9.40
N LEU A 83 17.54 5.55 8.35
CA LEU A 83 17.82 6.15 7.03
C LEU A 83 16.55 6.74 6.40
N ALA A 84 15.38 6.13 6.63
CA ALA A 84 14.11 6.71 6.23
C ALA A 84 13.85 8.05 6.95
N LEU A 85 14.10 8.12 8.27
CA LEU A 85 14.00 9.39 9.01
C LEU A 85 14.95 10.45 8.45
N LEU A 86 16.19 10.09 8.13
CA LEU A 86 17.15 11.03 7.53
C LEU A 86 16.65 11.54 6.17
N GLY A 87 16.09 10.69 5.32
CA GLY A 87 15.44 11.13 4.08
C GLY A 87 14.25 12.06 4.36
N TRP A 88 13.46 11.76 5.39
CA TRP A 88 12.33 12.58 5.81
C TRP A 88 12.72 13.99 6.25
N LEU A 89 13.93 14.19 6.78
CA LEU A 89 14.40 15.52 7.23
C LEU A 89 14.37 16.56 6.11
N SER A 90 14.40 16.16 4.84
CA SER A 90 14.23 17.08 3.70
C SER A 90 12.91 17.87 3.78
N SER A 91 11.87 17.31 4.39
CA SER A 91 10.57 17.96 4.55
C SER A 91 10.57 19.16 5.50
N PHE A 92 11.60 19.33 6.31
CA PHE A 92 11.74 20.50 7.20
C PHE A 92 12.36 21.72 6.52
N PHE A 93 12.84 21.56 5.28
CA PHE A 93 13.50 22.60 4.54
C PHE A 93 12.71 22.93 3.27
N ASP A 94 12.63 24.21 2.95
CA ASP A 94 11.98 24.69 1.72
C ASP A 94 13.04 25.14 0.70
N TYR A 95 13.76 24.14 0.16
CA TYR A 95 14.76 24.32 -0.91
C TYR A 95 14.27 23.82 -2.28
N GLY A 96 12.94 23.82 -2.47
CA GLY A 96 12.31 23.51 -3.74
C GLY A 96 12.17 22.00 -4.04
N PHE A 97 11.65 21.73 -5.24
CA PHE A 97 11.23 20.39 -5.71
C PHE A 97 12.31 19.31 -5.57
N TRP A 98 13.54 19.57 -6.00
CA TRP A 98 14.58 18.54 -6.10
C TRP A 98 15.03 17.98 -4.75
N LEU A 99 15.09 18.83 -3.71
CA LEU A 99 15.42 18.36 -2.37
C LEU A 99 14.30 17.47 -1.80
N LEU A 100 13.05 17.88 -1.98
CA LEU A 100 11.90 17.09 -1.55
C LEU A 100 11.82 15.76 -2.30
N LEU A 101 12.04 15.79 -3.63
CA LEU A 101 12.08 14.59 -4.46
C LEU A 101 13.14 13.59 -3.99
N LEU A 102 14.37 14.06 -3.79
CA LEU A 102 15.46 13.21 -3.31
C LEU A 102 15.15 12.65 -1.92
N GLY A 103 14.74 13.52 -0.99
CA GLY A 103 14.47 13.14 0.39
C GLY A 103 13.33 12.14 0.51
N PHE A 104 12.18 12.39 -0.14
CA PHE A 104 11.05 11.47 -0.11
C PHE A 104 11.32 10.16 -0.88
N SER A 105 12.14 10.20 -1.93
CA SER A 105 12.57 8.97 -2.62
C SER A 105 13.48 8.12 -1.72
N LEU A 106 14.43 8.73 -1.02
CA LEU A 106 15.27 8.04 -0.02
C LEU A 106 14.42 7.53 1.15
N PHE A 107 13.51 8.37 1.69
CA PHE A 107 12.56 7.95 2.70
C PHE A 107 11.80 6.70 2.25
N SER A 108 11.15 6.73 1.10
CA SER A 108 10.34 5.61 0.60
C SER A 108 11.19 4.36 0.36
N PHE A 109 12.37 4.49 -0.25
CA PHE A 109 13.27 3.38 -0.52
C PHE A 109 13.68 2.64 0.77
N PHE A 110 14.11 3.39 1.80
CA PHE A 110 14.50 2.81 3.09
C PHE A 110 13.29 2.34 3.90
N TRP A 111 12.13 2.99 3.76
CA TRP A 111 10.87 2.58 4.41
C TRP A 111 10.45 1.17 4.02
N THR A 112 10.71 0.79 2.77
CA THR A 112 10.38 -0.56 2.26
C THR A 112 11.16 -1.68 2.94
N ALA A 113 12.25 -1.38 3.66
CA ALA A 113 13.01 -2.36 4.43
C ALA A 113 12.29 -2.83 5.70
N ILE A 114 11.34 -2.04 6.21
CA ILE A 114 10.82 -2.21 7.57
C ILE A 114 9.76 -3.31 7.65
N LEU A 115 8.67 -3.19 6.89
CA LEU A 115 7.49 -4.04 7.06
C LEU A 115 7.78 -5.55 6.84
N PRO A 116 8.48 -5.97 5.78
CA PRO A 116 8.75 -7.39 5.58
C PRO A 116 9.56 -8.00 6.74
N GLN A 117 10.51 -7.25 7.28
CA GLN A 117 11.34 -7.70 8.39
C GLN A 117 10.58 -7.66 9.71
N LEU A 118 9.66 -6.70 9.88
CA LEU A 118 8.78 -6.62 11.06
C LEU A 118 7.85 -7.83 11.11
N GLU A 119 7.30 -8.26 9.97
CA GLU A 119 6.44 -9.44 9.88
C GLU A 119 7.20 -10.72 10.22
N VAL A 120 8.35 -10.95 9.60
CA VAL A 120 9.23 -12.11 9.90
C VAL A 120 9.61 -12.14 11.39
N THR A 121 10.05 -10.99 11.92
CA THR A 121 10.41 -10.84 13.33
C THR A 121 9.23 -11.16 14.25
N THR A 122 8.04 -10.70 13.90
CA THR A 122 6.82 -10.95 14.70
C THR A 122 6.47 -12.43 14.73
N PHE A 123 6.49 -13.13 13.59
CA PHE A 123 6.24 -14.57 13.54
C PHE A 123 7.24 -15.35 14.38
N HIS A 124 8.52 -14.98 14.31
CA HIS A 124 9.55 -15.62 15.12
C HIS A 124 9.29 -15.47 16.62
N PHE A 125 8.97 -14.26 17.12
CA PHE A 125 8.67 -14.04 18.54
C PHE A 125 7.39 -14.74 19.00
N LEU A 126 6.48 -15.03 18.10
CA LEU A 126 5.20 -15.66 18.41
C LEU A 126 5.22 -17.19 18.21
N ASN A 127 6.37 -17.79 17.83
CA ASN A 127 6.46 -19.21 17.47
C ASN A 127 5.37 -19.61 16.47
N ASP A 128 5.22 -18.83 15.40
CA ASP A 128 4.23 -19.03 14.31
C ASP A 128 2.77 -19.02 14.75
N ASN A 129 2.45 -18.44 15.90
CA ASN A 129 1.08 -18.32 16.38
C ASN A 129 0.30 -17.24 15.59
N THR A 130 -0.43 -17.68 14.56
CA THR A 130 -1.17 -16.83 13.63
C THR A 130 -2.27 -15.99 14.30
N SER A 131 -2.92 -16.51 15.34
CA SER A 131 -3.97 -15.79 16.08
C SER A 131 -3.39 -14.59 16.87
N ARG A 132 -2.24 -14.80 17.52
CA ARG A 132 -1.52 -13.70 18.20
C ARG A 132 -0.96 -12.69 17.21
N TYR A 133 -0.42 -13.17 16.07
CA TYR A 133 0.05 -12.32 14.99
C TYR A 133 -1.05 -11.38 14.49
N SER A 134 -2.22 -11.91 14.15
CA SER A 134 -3.35 -11.09 13.65
C SER A 134 -3.74 -10.00 14.65
N ARG A 135 -3.73 -10.31 15.96
CA ARG A 135 -4.05 -9.34 17.02
C ARG A 135 -3.01 -8.23 17.14
N ILE A 136 -1.71 -8.55 17.04
CA ILE A 136 -0.63 -7.56 17.05
C ILE A 136 -0.68 -6.73 15.76
N ARG A 137 -0.86 -7.38 14.62
CA ARG A 137 -0.92 -6.73 13.30
C ARG A 137 -2.10 -5.74 13.19
N SER A 138 -3.23 -6.02 13.87
CA SER A 138 -4.39 -5.13 13.86
C SER A 138 -4.14 -3.79 14.55
N SER A 139 -3.13 -3.68 15.45
CA SER A 139 -2.71 -2.39 16.00
C SER A 139 -2.25 -1.41 14.92
N GLY A 140 -1.72 -1.93 13.80
CA GLY A 140 -1.39 -1.12 12.65
C GLY A 140 -2.61 -0.49 11.98
N SER A 141 -3.71 -1.23 11.82
CA SER A 141 -4.96 -0.66 11.29
C SER A 141 -5.52 0.42 12.19
N VAL A 142 -5.45 0.21 13.52
CA VAL A 142 -5.81 1.24 14.50
C VAL A 142 -4.91 2.46 14.36
N GLY A 143 -3.59 2.26 14.26
CA GLY A 143 -2.62 3.34 14.05
C GLY A 143 -2.94 4.14 12.79
N TYR A 144 -3.20 3.48 11.67
CA TYR A 144 -3.56 4.15 10.43
C TYR A 144 -4.81 5.04 10.59
N ILE A 145 -5.93 4.47 11.10
CA ILE A 145 -7.19 5.20 11.27
C ILE A 145 -7.03 6.39 12.22
N VAL A 146 -6.43 6.15 13.40
CA VAL A 146 -6.21 7.20 14.39
C VAL A 146 -5.37 8.34 13.79
N LEU A 147 -4.31 8.01 13.08
CA LEU A 147 -3.40 9.03 12.54
C LEU A 147 -3.93 9.70 11.26
N VAL A 148 -4.82 9.08 10.51
CA VAL A 148 -5.60 9.77 9.46
C VAL A 148 -6.51 10.84 10.10
N LEU A 149 -7.22 10.50 11.17
CA LEU A 149 -8.10 11.47 11.87
C LEU A 149 -7.29 12.59 12.53
N VAL A 150 -6.24 12.23 13.26
CA VAL A 150 -5.34 13.20 13.91
C VAL A 150 -4.68 14.10 12.85
N GLY A 151 -4.25 13.54 11.72
CA GLY A 151 -3.68 14.28 10.60
C GLY A 151 -4.66 15.33 10.05
N GLY A 152 -5.93 14.96 9.85
CA GLY A 152 -6.96 15.89 9.42
C GLY A 152 -7.15 17.07 10.39
N VAL A 153 -7.17 16.80 11.71
CA VAL A 153 -7.23 17.82 12.76
C VAL A 153 -5.97 18.69 12.78
N LEU A 154 -4.78 18.08 12.73
CA LEU A 154 -3.51 18.80 12.77
C LEU A 154 -3.37 19.76 11.59
N LEU A 155 -3.66 19.28 10.36
CA LEU A 155 -3.54 20.12 9.18
C LEU A 155 -4.58 21.25 9.17
N GLN A 156 -5.78 20.98 9.67
CA GLN A 156 -6.82 22.01 9.77
C GLN A 156 -6.46 23.08 10.80
N SER A 157 -5.84 22.71 11.92
CA SER A 157 -5.56 23.62 13.03
C SER A 157 -4.22 24.35 12.91
N PHE A 158 -3.20 23.71 12.34
CA PHE A 158 -1.81 24.19 12.29
C PHE A 158 -1.26 24.34 10.86
N GLY A 159 -2.08 24.06 9.84
CA GLY A 159 -1.66 24.12 8.44
C GLY A 159 -0.85 22.89 7.99
N THR A 160 -0.48 22.87 6.71
CA THR A 160 0.17 21.72 6.06
C THR A 160 1.57 21.46 6.60
N GLU A 161 2.26 22.47 7.12
CA GLU A 161 3.58 22.36 7.73
C GLU A 161 3.61 21.57 9.04
N ALA A 162 2.45 21.20 9.60
CA ALA A 162 2.36 20.27 10.73
C ALA A 162 2.70 18.81 10.34
N LEU A 163 2.57 18.45 9.04
CA LEU A 163 2.80 17.11 8.54
C LEU A 163 4.21 16.58 8.83
N PRO A 164 5.32 17.30 8.52
CA PRO A 164 6.67 16.85 8.81
C PRO A 164 6.89 16.49 10.28
N TYR A 165 6.37 17.29 11.19
CA TYR A 165 6.55 17.10 12.64
C TYR A 165 5.77 15.85 13.12
N GLY A 166 4.51 15.71 12.71
CA GLY A 166 3.69 14.55 13.08
C GLY A 166 4.29 13.23 12.60
N ALA A 167 4.74 13.19 11.36
CA ALA A 167 5.38 12.00 10.80
C ALA A 167 6.74 11.71 11.45
N ALA A 168 7.58 12.71 11.68
CA ALA A 168 8.86 12.54 12.36
C ALA A 168 8.71 11.99 13.78
N LEU A 169 7.73 12.49 14.56
CA LEU A 169 7.43 11.98 15.89
C LEU A 169 7.06 10.49 15.86
N LEU A 170 6.23 10.09 14.91
CA LEU A 170 5.85 8.67 14.74
C LEU A 170 7.03 7.81 14.28
N MET A 171 7.91 8.34 13.42
CA MET A 171 9.13 7.64 13.01
C MET A 171 10.10 7.46 14.17
N LEU A 172 10.26 8.46 15.06
CA LEU A 172 11.04 8.33 16.28
C LEU A 172 10.43 7.28 17.22
N LEU A 173 9.10 7.26 17.36
CA LEU A 173 8.39 6.25 18.13
C LEU A 173 8.61 4.84 17.56
N LEU A 174 8.55 4.69 16.22
CA LEU A 174 8.86 3.46 15.55
C LEU A 174 10.31 3.02 15.83
N ILE A 175 11.28 3.90 15.62
CA ILE A 175 12.68 3.62 15.88
C ILE A 175 12.87 3.17 17.33
N GLY A 176 12.34 3.92 18.31
CA GLY A 176 12.39 3.55 19.71
C GLY A 176 11.84 2.16 19.98
N SER A 177 10.66 1.83 19.39
CA SER A 177 10.05 0.51 19.56
C SER A 177 10.90 -0.62 18.97
N LEU A 178 11.59 -0.39 17.84
CA LEU A 178 12.49 -1.36 17.23
C LEU A 178 13.75 -1.62 18.05
N PHE A 179 14.25 -0.61 18.76
CA PHE A 179 15.42 -0.78 19.63
C PHE A 179 15.06 -1.52 20.94
N LEU A 180 13.79 -1.53 21.35
CA LEU A 180 13.31 -2.33 22.49
C LEU A 180 13.21 -3.82 22.18
N LEU A 181 13.20 -4.22 20.89
CA LEU A 181 13.16 -5.63 20.50
C LEU A 181 14.53 -6.29 20.71
N PRO A 182 14.60 -7.49 21.32
CA PRO A 182 15.84 -8.23 21.47
C PRO A 182 16.36 -8.75 20.11
N GLU A 183 17.67 -8.83 19.96
CA GLU A 183 18.31 -9.33 18.74
C GLU A 183 17.87 -10.78 18.44
N LEU A 184 17.59 -11.02 17.15
CA LEU A 184 17.24 -12.32 16.60
C LEU A 184 18.23 -12.69 15.52
N SER A 185 18.69 -13.93 15.56
CA SER A 185 19.38 -14.55 14.43
C SER A 185 18.35 -15.41 13.69
N ALA A 186 18.00 -15.01 12.48
CA ALA A 186 17.16 -15.83 11.62
C ALA A 186 18.03 -16.90 10.92
N PRO A 187 17.56 -18.15 10.78
CA PRO A 187 18.22 -19.11 9.94
C PRO A 187 18.30 -18.56 8.51
N THR A 188 19.47 -18.66 7.89
CA THR A 188 19.63 -18.35 6.47
C THR A 188 18.89 -19.42 5.68
N GLU A 189 17.74 -19.11 5.11
CA GLU A 189 17.07 -20.02 4.19
C GLU A 189 17.93 -20.17 2.93
N ASN A 190 18.32 -21.40 2.65
CA ASN A 190 18.94 -21.74 1.38
C ASN A 190 17.95 -21.42 0.25
N SER A 191 18.36 -20.59 -0.67
CA SER A 191 17.59 -20.21 -1.86
C SER A 191 17.41 -21.42 -2.78
N ALA A 192 16.49 -22.31 -2.39
CA ALA A 192 16.13 -23.47 -3.18
C ALA A 192 15.41 -23.07 -4.47
N GLU A 193 15.87 -23.65 -5.54
CA GLU A 193 15.31 -23.77 -6.90
C GLU A 193 14.76 -22.51 -7.58
N ARG A 194 15.64 -21.90 -8.38
CA ARG A 194 15.29 -20.84 -9.34
C ARG A 194 14.69 -21.36 -10.66
N LYS A 195 14.60 -22.70 -10.84
CA LYS A 195 14.18 -23.32 -12.11
C LYS A 195 12.69 -23.14 -12.36
N GLY A 196 12.33 -22.71 -13.56
CA GLY A 196 10.95 -22.64 -14.04
C GLY A 196 10.19 -21.32 -13.78
N PHE A 197 10.69 -20.38 -12.94
CA PHE A 197 10.01 -19.13 -12.65
C PHE A 197 9.74 -18.29 -13.92
N GLY A 198 10.74 -18.08 -14.77
CA GLY A 198 10.61 -17.31 -16.01
C GLY A 198 9.54 -17.85 -16.96
N ARG A 199 9.40 -19.18 -17.07
CA ARG A 199 8.37 -19.81 -17.93
C ARG A 199 6.95 -19.51 -17.42
N LEU A 200 6.76 -19.42 -16.09
CA LEU A 200 5.47 -19.07 -15.51
C LEU A 200 5.08 -17.62 -15.82
N LEU A 201 6.06 -16.71 -15.86
CA LEU A 201 5.81 -15.29 -16.13
C LEU A 201 5.35 -15.02 -17.56
N THR A 202 5.69 -15.86 -18.52
CA THR A 202 5.32 -15.71 -19.94
C THR A 202 3.98 -16.35 -20.31
N GLN A 203 3.31 -17.01 -19.35
CA GLN A 203 2.02 -17.64 -19.63
C GLN A 203 0.93 -16.57 -19.85
N PRO A 204 0.09 -16.73 -20.92
CA PRO A 204 -0.93 -15.73 -21.25
C PRO A 204 -1.88 -15.40 -20.10
N VAL A 205 -2.25 -16.39 -19.28
CA VAL A 205 -3.13 -16.20 -18.12
C VAL A 205 -2.48 -15.27 -17.09
N PHE A 206 -1.18 -15.47 -16.82
CA PHE A 206 -0.46 -14.64 -15.88
C PHE A 206 -0.27 -13.22 -16.41
N LEU A 207 0.09 -13.06 -17.68
CA LEU A 207 0.24 -11.75 -18.30
C LEU A 207 -1.09 -10.97 -18.32
N CYS A 208 -2.20 -11.66 -18.65
CA CYS A 208 -3.53 -11.06 -18.62
C CYS A 208 -3.90 -10.60 -17.19
N PHE A 209 -3.67 -11.46 -16.18
CA PHE A 209 -3.90 -11.11 -14.77
C PHE A 209 -3.05 -9.91 -14.32
N MET A 210 -1.75 -9.94 -14.60
CA MET A 210 -0.83 -8.86 -14.23
C MET A 210 -1.16 -7.56 -14.95
N GLY A 211 -1.49 -7.63 -16.26
CA GLY A 211 -1.91 -6.47 -17.04
C GLY A 211 -3.19 -5.84 -16.51
N ALA A 212 -4.21 -6.63 -16.21
CA ALA A 212 -5.47 -6.16 -15.65
C ALA A 212 -5.25 -5.50 -14.28
N ALA A 213 -4.47 -6.12 -13.40
CA ALA A 213 -4.15 -5.58 -12.08
C ALA A 213 -3.30 -4.29 -12.17
N PHE A 214 -2.34 -4.22 -13.12
CA PHE A 214 -1.51 -3.05 -13.34
C PHE A 214 -2.37 -1.85 -13.80
N ILE A 215 -3.23 -2.06 -14.80
CA ILE A 215 -4.13 -1.03 -15.32
C ILE A 215 -5.10 -0.58 -14.21
N LEU A 216 -5.64 -1.51 -13.41
CA LEU A 216 -6.47 -1.12 -12.28
C LEU A 216 -5.72 -0.24 -11.29
N GLN A 217 -4.49 -0.60 -10.92
CA GLN A 217 -3.69 0.15 -9.96
C GLN A 217 -3.38 1.56 -10.45
N MET A 218 -3.17 1.77 -11.74
CA MET A 218 -3.05 3.11 -12.31
C MET A 218 -4.27 3.99 -11.98
N SER A 219 -5.48 3.42 -12.01
CA SER A 219 -6.71 4.14 -11.76
C SER A 219 -6.86 4.64 -10.31
N PHE A 220 -6.11 4.08 -9.36
CA PHE A 220 -6.15 4.51 -7.96
C PHE A 220 -5.30 5.75 -7.66
N ALA A 221 -4.41 6.13 -8.55
CA ALA A 221 -3.45 7.20 -8.29
C ALA A 221 -4.10 8.57 -8.00
N PRO A 222 -5.17 9.01 -8.69
CA PRO A 222 -5.86 10.26 -8.34
C PRO A 222 -6.40 10.24 -6.90
N PHE A 223 -6.90 9.09 -6.46
CA PHE A 223 -7.41 8.94 -5.10
C PHE A 223 -6.30 9.01 -4.05
N TYR A 224 -5.20 8.30 -4.24
CA TYR A 224 -4.10 8.29 -3.27
C TYR A 224 -3.28 9.57 -3.25
N GLY A 225 -3.13 10.25 -4.39
CA GLY A 225 -2.28 11.44 -4.50
C GLY A 225 -3.02 12.77 -4.36
N PHE A 226 -4.28 12.82 -4.80
CA PHE A 226 -4.98 14.09 -4.99
C PHE A 226 -6.35 14.18 -4.30
N PHE A 227 -6.85 13.10 -3.68
CA PHE A 227 -8.18 13.11 -3.06
C PHE A 227 -8.33 14.18 -1.97
N THR A 228 -7.30 14.39 -1.15
CA THR A 228 -7.37 15.40 -0.06
C THR A 228 -7.35 16.82 -0.60
N LEU A 229 -6.65 17.07 -1.71
CA LEU A 229 -6.74 18.32 -2.46
C LEU A 229 -8.15 18.51 -3.00
N TYR A 230 -8.70 17.49 -3.64
CA TYR A 230 -10.05 17.50 -4.18
C TYR A 230 -11.11 17.77 -3.10
N ALA A 231 -11.02 17.10 -1.97
CA ALA A 231 -11.93 17.29 -0.85
C ALA A 231 -11.85 18.74 -0.30
N ARG A 232 -10.65 19.31 -0.18
CA ARG A 232 -10.45 20.72 0.18
C ARG A 232 -11.13 21.66 -0.81
N ASP A 233 -10.91 21.44 -2.10
CA ASP A 233 -11.46 22.30 -3.18
C ASP A 233 -12.99 22.21 -3.27
N LEU A 234 -13.58 21.08 -2.84
CA LEU A 234 -15.01 20.89 -2.65
C LEU A 234 -15.55 21.51 -1.34
N GLY A 235 -14.70 22.10 -0.50
CA GLY A 235 -15.09 22.75 0.76
C GLY A 235 -15.19 21.82 1.97
N TYR A 236 -14.73 20.56 1.88
CA TYR A 236 -14.68 19.69 3.04
C TYR A 236 -13.54 20.07 3.98
N SER A 237 -13.83 20.06 5.29
CA SER A 237 -12.80 20.29 6.30
C SER A 237 -11.80 19.14 6.36
N GLY A 238 -10.60 19.39 6.94
CA GLY A 238 -9.61 18.36 7.16
C GLY A 238 -10.13 17.20 8.00
N VAL A 239 -10.96 17.50 9.02
CA VAL A 239 -11.61 16.49 9.86
C VAL A 239 -12.59 15.64 9.05
N ALA A 240 -13.45 16.28 8.22
CA ALA A 240 -14.39 15.55 7.36
C ALA A 240 -13.65 14.65 6.36
N THR A 241 -12.58 15.14 5.76
CA THR A 241 -11.73 14.38 4.84
C THR A 241 -11.12 13.17 5.55
N GLY A 242 -10.58 13.34 6.77
CA GLY A 242 -10.08 12.24 7.59
C GLY A 242 -11.14 11.20 7.93
N LEU A 243 -12.38 11.63 8.22
CA LEU A 243 -13.51 10.71 8.47
C LEU A 243 -13.87 9.90 7.22
N PHE A 244 -13.91 10.50 6.03
CA PHE A 244 -14.17 9.79 4.78
C PHE A 244 -13.10 8.72 4.50
N ILE A 245 -11.82 9.07 4.66
CA ILE A 245 -10.73 8.10 4.46
C ILE A 245 -10.81 6.98 5.51
N SER A 246 -11.09 7.31 6.76
CA SER A 246 -11.25 6.32 7.82
C SER A 246 -12.44 5.38 7.57
N LEU A 247 -13.54 5.89 7.00
CA LEU A 247 -14.69 5.09 6.58
C LEU A 247 -14.31 4.07 5.51
N ALA A 248 -13.48 4.45 4.54
CA ALA A 248 -12.98 3.53 3.53
C ALA A 248 -12.16 2.39 4.14
N VAL A 249 -11.26 2.70 5.08
CA VAL A 249 -10.42 1.69 5.76
C VAL A 249 -11.24 0.79 6.68
N LEU A 250 -12.24 1.33 7.39
CA LEU A 250 -13.16 0.51 8.19
C LEU A 250 -13.95 -0.47 7.33
N ALA A 251 -14.43 -0.02 6.16
CA ALA A 251 -15.11 -0.89 5.20
C ALA A 251 -14.20 -2.02 4.70
N GLU A 252 -12.89 -1.73 4.46
CA GLU A 252 -11.91 -2.77 4.12
C GLU A 252 -11.75 -3.81 5.24
N ILE A 253 -11.58 -3.35 6.48
CA ILE A 253 -11.42 -4.24 7.64
C ILE A 253 -12.62 -5.18 7.75
N ILE A 254 -13.84 -4.65 7.62
CA ILE A 254 -15.06 -5.45 7.65
C ILE A 254 -15.09 -6.46 6.49
N ALA A 255 -14.71 -6.03 5.28
CA ALA A 255 -14.67 -6.90 4.11
C ALA A 255 -13.70 -8.08 4.30
N PHE A 256 -12.55 -7.87 4.94
CA PHE A 256 -11.59 -8.95 5.21
C PHE A 256 -12.16 -10.09 6.05
N PHE A 257 -13.12 -9.83 6.97
CA PHE A 257 -13.76 -10.90 7.74
C PHE A 257 -14.64 -11.83 6.89
N TRP A 258 -15.24 -11.30 5.82
CA TRP A 258 -16.15 -12.06 4.95
C TRP A 258 -15.48 -12.69 3.73
N MET A 259 -14.22 -12.33 3.50
CA MET A 259 -13.47 -12.66 2.30
C MET A 259 -13.34 -14.17 2.06
N GLY A 260 -13.02 -14.93 3.10
CA GLY A 260 -12.82 -16.38 2.99
C GLY A 260 -14.08 -17.12 2.50
N ALA A 261 -15.26 -16.68 2.89
CA ALA A 261 -16.53 -17.24 2.44
C ALA A 261 -16.87 -16.82 1.00
N LEU A 262 -16.60 -15.54 0.66
CA LEU A 262 -16.91 -14.99 -0.66
C LEU A 262 -16.08 -15.64 -1.77
N LEU A 263 -14.80 -15.90 -1.51
CA LEU A 263 -13.87 -16.41 -2.53
C LEU A 263 -13.89 -17.93 -2.70
N LYS A 264 -14.46 -18.67 -1.75
CA LYS A 264 -14.45 -20.16 -1.71
C LYS A 264 -15.10 -20.84 -2.93
N GLN A 265 -16.09 -20.19 -3.58
CA GLN A 265 -16.93 -20.79 -4.62
C GLN A 265 -16.99 -19.96 -5.91
N ARG A 266 -16.20 -18.89 -6.02
CA ARG A 266 -16.29 -17.97 -7.16
C ARG A 266 -15.00 -17.99 -7.98
N SER A 267 -15.14 -17.89 -9.30
CA SER A 267 -13.98 -17.78 -10.19
C SER A 267 -13.27 -16.44 -10.01
N TYR A 268 -11.95 -16.42 -10.11
CA TYR A 268 -11.15 -15.18 -10.07
C TYR A 268 -11.59 -14.18 -11.14
N ARG A 269 -11.94 -14.69 -12.35
CA ARG A 269 -12.51 -13.88 -13.43
C ARG A 269 -13.73 -13.08 -12.95
N LEU A 270 -14.71 -13.73 -12.33
CA LEU A 270 -15.94 -13.07 -11.89
C LEU A 270 -15.66 -12.05 -10.80
N VAL A 271 -14.91 -12.43 -9.76
CA VAL A 271 -14.65 -11.55 -8.61
C VAL A 271 -13.85 -10.32 -9.04
N LEU A 272 -12.76 -10.51 -9.80
CA LEU A 272 -11.96 -9.38 -10.27
C LEU A 272 -12.74 -8.47 -11.19
N SER A 273 -13.51 -9.01 -12.14
CA SER A 273 -14.32 -8.19 -13.06
C SER A 273 -15.40 -7.39 -12.30
N CYS A 274 -16.07 -7.98 -11.32
CA CYS A 274 -17.04 -7.26 -10.48
C CYS A 274 -16.35 -6.15 -9.65
N CYS A 275 -15.20 -6.44 -9.05
CA CYS A 275 -14.46 -5.44 -8.27
C CYS A 275 -13.96 -4.29 -9.13
N TYR A 276 -13.50 -4.56 -10.36
CA TYR A 276 -13.00 -3.56 -11.29
C TYR A 276 -14.14 -2.70 -11.87
N GLY A 277 -15.29 -3.32 -12.16
CA GLY A 277 -16.51 -2.60 -12.52
C GLY A 277 -17.02 -1.72 -11.38
N LEU A 278 -16.98 -2.22 -10.14
CA LEU A 278 -17.30 -1.41 -8.95
C LEU A 278 -16.34 -0.21 -8.81
N THR A 279 -15.05 -0.43 -9.11
CA THR A 279 -14.04 0.65 -9.10
C THR A 279 -14.35 1.71 -10.16
N MET A 280 -14.76 1.32 -11.36
CA MET A 280 -15.21 2.23 -12.41
C MET A 280 -16.37 3.11 -11.92
N VAL A 281 -17.40 2.49 -11.34
CA VAL A 281 -18.55 3.21 -10.79
C VAL A 281 -18.12 4.16 -9.68
N ARG A 282 -17.26 3.73 -8.78
CA ARG A 282 -16.71 4.55 -7.69
C ARG A 282 -16.01 5.81 -8.20
N TRP A 283 -15.18 5.68 -9.25
CA TRP A 283 -14.49 6.84 -9.81
C TRP A 283 -15.45 7.81 -10.51
N LEU A 284 -16.50 7.32 -11.18
CA LEU A 284 -17.57 8.18 -11.72
C LEU A 284 -18.34 8.90 -10.61
N MET A 285 -18.59 8.24 -9.48
CA MET A 285 -19.19 8.90 -8.33
C MET A 285 -18.29 10.02 -7.79
N LEU A 286 -16.99 9.82 -7.70
CA LEU A 286 -16.05 10.89 -7.31
C LEU A 286 -16.03 12.02 -8.35
N ALA A 287 -16.10 11.72 -9.64
CA ALA A 287 -16.11 12.73 -10.70
C ALA A 287 -17.34 13.65 -10.65
N TYR A 288 -18.51 13.10 -10.34
CA TYR A 288 -19.76 13.84 -10.52
C TYR A 288 -20.58 14.05 -9.26
N LEU A 289 -20.40 13.22 -8.23
CA LEU A 289 -21.27 13.23 -7.04
C LEU A 289 -20.54 13.59 -5.74
N ALA A 290 -19.24 13.86 -5.80
CA ALA A 290 -18.42 14.13 -4.60
C ALA A 290 -18.81 15.41 -3.83
N HIS A 291 -19.57 16.32 -4.44
CA HIS A 291 -20.14 17.47 -3.74
C HIS A 291 -21.15 17.09 -2.65
N SER A 292 -21.79 15.93 -2.78
CA SER A 292 -22.72 15.42 -1.79
C SER A 292 -21.98 14.54 -0.77
N PRO A 293 -22.01 14.88 0.53
CA PRO A 293 -21.38 14.06 1.57
C PRO A 293 -21.88 12.62 1.60
N LEU A 294 -23.17 12.42 1.27
CA LEU A 294 -23.78 11.09 1.21
C LEU A 294 -23.14 10.23 0.11
N TRP A 295 -23.05 10.73 -1.11
CA TRP A 295 -22.49 10.00 -2.24
C TRP A 295 -20.99 9.81 -2.08
N LEU A 296 -20.31 10.80 -1.48
CA LEU A 296 -18.90 10.66 -1.12
C LEU A 296 -18.71 9.53 -0.11
N ALA A 297 -19.53 9.45 0.95
CA ALA A 297 -19.48 8.35 1.92
C ALA A 297 -19.75 6.99 1.26
N VAL A 298 -20.74 6.90 0.37
CA VAL A 298 -21.02 5.66 -0.39
C VAL A 298 -19.81 5.25 -1.22
N SER A 299 -19.16 6.19 -1.90
CA SER A 299 -17.94 5.88 -2.68
C SER A 299 -16.79 5.40 -1.78
N MET A 300 -16.70 5.91 -0.53
CA MET A 300 -15.71 5.41 0.43
C MET A 300 -16.03 3.98 0.89
N LEU A 301 -17.29 3.64 1.13
CA LEU A 301 -17.68 2.27 1.46
C LEU A 301 -17.38 1.29 0.31
N MET A 302 -17.53 1.73 -0.95
CA MET A 302 -17.18 0.91 -2.12
C MET A 302 -15.68 0.58 -2.19
N HIS A 303 -14.83 1.26 -1.42
CA HIS A 303 -13.40 0.94 -1.34
C HIS A 303 -13.14 -0.49 -0.89
N ALA A 304 -13.97 -1.04 -0.02
CA ALA A 304 -13.92 -2.44 0.39
C ALA A 304 -13.93 -3.42 -0.79
N GLY A 305 -14.84 -3.21 -1.74
CA GLY A 305 -14.94 -4.04 -2.94
C GLY A 305 -13.84 -3.73 -3.95
N SER A 306 -13.59 -2.45 -4.19
CA SER A 306 -12.64 -2.00 -5.19
C SER A 306 -11.18 -2.32 -4.82
N PHE A 307 -10.83 -2.35 -3.54
CA PHE A 307 -9.48 -2.63 -3.07
C PHE A 307 -9.38 -3.94 -2.27
N ALA A 308 -10.03 -4.08 -1.12
CA ALA A 308 -9.80 -5.21 -0.23
C ALA A 308 -10.17 -6.56 -0.87
N ILE A 309 -11.36 -6.64 -1.53
CA ILE A 309 -11.80 -7.86 -2.21
C ILE A 309 -10.91 -8.15 -3.41
N ALA A 310 -10.63 -7.14 -4.24
CA ALA A 310 -9.77 -7.28 -5.41
C ALA A 310 -8.36 -7.76 -5.03
N HIS A 311 -7.75 -7.13 -4.02
CA HIS A 311 -6.40 -7.48 -3.54
C HIS A 311 -6.35 -8.89 -2.97
N SER A 312 -7.32 -9.28 -2.14
CA SER A 312 -7.35 -10.63 -1.59
C SER A 312 -7.55 -11.70 -2.67
N CYS A 313 -8.40 -11.42 -3.65
CA CYS A 313 -8.60 -12.28 -4.81
C CYS A 313 -7.29 -12.43 -5.61
N ALA A 314 -6.58 -11.31 -5.84
CA ALA A 314 -5.30 -11.30 -6.51
C ALA A 314 -4.24 -12.09 -5.75
N MET A 315 -4.17 -11.94 -4.42
CA MET A 315 -3.23 -12.70 -3.59
C MET A 315 -3.53 -14.20 -3.62
N GLN A 316 -4.80 -14.60 -3.59
CA GLN A 316 -5.17 -16.00 -3.75
C GLN A 316 -4.80 -16.54 -5.14
N PHE A 317 -5.02 -15.75 -6.20
CA PHE A 317 -4.57 -16.13 -7.55
C PHE A 317 -3.07 -16.40 -7.57
N VAL A 318 -2.24 -15.49 -7.06
CA VAL A 318 -0.77 -15.64 -6.99
C VAL A 318 -0.39 -16.89 -6.19
N GLN A 319 -1.06 -17.13 -5.05
CA GLN A 319 -0.82 -18.30 -4.20
C GLN A 319 -1.14 -19.64 -4.89
N HIS A 320 -2.17 -19.66 -5.72
CA HIS A 320 -2.56 -20.86 -6.45
C HIS A 320 -1.78 -21.04 -7.76
N TYR A 321 -1.43 -19.94 -8.42
CA TYR A 321 -0.71 -19.97 -9.69
C TYR A 321 0.74 -20.46 -9.53
N PHE A 322 1.43 -20.00 -8.47
CA PHE A 322 2.82 -20.38 -8.24
C PHE A 322 2.96 -21.63 -7.37
N PRO A 323 3.88 -22.55 -7.71
CA PRO A 323 4.30 -23.64 -6.81
C PRO A 323 4.75 -23.08 -5.45
N LYS A 324 4.59 -23.85 -4.38
CA LYS A 324 4.86 -23.43 -3.00
C LYS A 324 6.23 -22.73 -2.83
N ALA A 325 7.28 -23.26 -3.47
CA ALA A 325 8.64 -22.70 -3.43
C ALA A 325 8.80 -21.33 -4.12
N LEU A 326 7.86 -20.94 -5.01
CA LEU A 326 7.94 -19.71 -5.82
C LEU A 326 6.90 -18.65 -5.41
N ARG A 327 6.02 -18.95 -4.44
CA ARG A 327 4.91 -18.06 -4.04
C ARG A 327 5.40 -16.71 -3.54
N SER A 328 6.41 -16.70 -2.68
CA SER A 328 6.99 -15.46 -2.14
C SER A 328 7.53 -14.56 -3.27
N ARG A 329 8.19 -15.14 -4.28
CA ARG A 329 8.66 -14.39 -5.46
C ARG A 329 7.51 -13.87 -6.32
N GLY A 330 6.47 -14.68 -6.51
CA GLY A 330 5.26 -14.25 -7.21
C GLY A 330 4.57 -13.07 -6.52
N GLN A 331 4.48 -13.11 -5.19
CA GLN A 331 3.92 -12.01 -4.39
C GLN A 331 4.80 -10.76 -4.46
N ALA A 332 6.12 -10.89 -4.36
CA ALA A 332 7.05 -9.77 -4.48
C ALA A 332 6.97 -9.11 -5.86
N LEU A 333 6.89 -9.92 -6.93
CA LEU A 333 6.71 -9.42 -8.29
C LEU A 333 5.38 -8.68 -8.45
N TYR A 334 4.29 -9.27 -7.94
CA TYR A 334 2.98 -8.63 -7.94
C TYR A 334 3.03 -7.29 -7.21
N ALA A 335 3.54 -7.26 -5.99
CA ALA A 335 3.61 -6.05 -5.18
C ALA A 335 4.47 -4.96 -5.86
N GLY A 336 5.67 -5.31 -6.35
CA GLY A 336 6.57 -4.38 -7.02
C GLY A 336 6.00 -3.83 -8.32
N LEU A 337 5.50 -4.71 -9.19
CA LEU A 337 5.01 -4.29 -10.50
C LEU A 337 3.66 -3.56 -10.40
N ILE A 338 2.72 -4.06 -9.59
CA ILE A 338 1.39 -3.48 -9.50
C ILE A 338 1.41 -2.20 -8.64
N PHE A 339 1.79 -2.29 -7.36
CA PHE A 339 1.76 -1.11 -6.49
C PHE A 339 2.90 -0.14 -6.78
N GLY A 340 4.10 -0.64 -7.11
CA GLY A 340 5.23 0.19 -7.50
C GLY A 340 5.07 0.73 -8.91
N GLY A 341 5.00 -0.14 -9.92
CA GLY A 341 4.96 0.25 -11.34
C GLY A 341 3.65 0.90 -11.75
N GLY A 342 2.51 0.20 -11.54
CA GLY A 342 1.19 0.72 -11.88
C GLY A 342 0.86 1.99 -11.09
N GLY A 343 1.22 2.02 -9.78
CA GLY A 343 1.06 3.22 -8.95
C GLY A 343 1.89 4.40 -9.45
N ALA A 344 3.14 4.18 -9.86
CA ALA A 344 4.02 5.24 -10.36
C ALA A 344 3.51 5.84 -11.69
N VAL A 345 3.17 4.98 -12.64
CA VAL A 345 2.60 5.44 -13.94
C VAL A 345 1.30 6.20 -13.72
N GLY A 346 0.43 5.68 -12.85
CA GLY A 346 -0.82 6.34 -12.50
C GLY A 346 -0.62 7.70 -11.82
N ALA A 347 0.34 7.81 -10.89
CA ALA A 347 0.64 9.06 -10.18
C ALA A 347 1.18 10.14 -11.13
N TYR A 348 2.07 9.77 -12.04
CA TYR A 348 2.56 10.66 -13.08
C TYR A 348 1.43 11.15 -14.00
N ALA A 349 0.60 10.23 -14.49
CA ALA A 349 -0.55 10.57 -15.33
C ALA A 349 -1.54 11.47 -14.59
N ALA A 350 -1.85 11.18 -13.32
CA ALA A 350 -2.73 11.99 -12.50
C ALA A 350 -2.19 13.42 -12.32
N GLY A 351 -0.85 13.57 -12.10
CA GLY A 351 -0.22 14.88 -11.99
C GLY A 351 -0.39 15.75 -13.23
N ILE A 352 -0.27 15.15 -14.43
CA ILE A 352 -0.49 15.86 -15.70
C ILE A 352 -1.95 16.25 -15.87
N LEU A 353 -2.88 15.35 -15.53
CA LEU A 353 -4.31 15.52 -15.78
C LEU A 353 -5.01 16.43 -14.76
N TRP A 354 -4.43 16.59 -13.56
CA TRP A 354 -5.07 17.31 -12.45
C TRP A 354 -5.17 18.82 -12.67
N GLN A 355 -4.18 19.43 -13.33
CA GLN A 355 -4.16 20.85 -13.73
C GLN A 355 -4.54 21.79 -12.57
N ASP A 356 -3.88 21.62 -11.43
CA ASP A 356 -4.10 22.41 -10.20
C ASP A 356 -5.58 22.47 -9.75
N GLY A 357 -6.29 21.34 -9.92
CA GLY A 357 -7.70 21.16 -9.57
C GLY A 357 -8.68 21.33 -10.74
N ALA A 358 -8.36 22.09 -11.77
CA ALA A 358 -9.24 22.31 -12.91
C ALA A 358 -9.57 21.01 -13.68
N GLY A 359 -8.63 20.08 -13.71
CA GLY A 359 -8.77 18.77 -14.36
C GLY A 359 -9.29 17.65 -13.45
N ALA A 360 -9.70 17.92 -12.21
CA ALA A 360 -10.07 16.90 -11.23
C ALA A 360 -11.16 15.93 -11.73
N THR A 361 -12.27 16.48 -12.26
CA THR A 361 -13.37 15.68 -12.83
C THR A 361 -12.87 14.80 -13.97
N GLN A 362 -12.10 15.35 -14.92
CA GLN A 362 -11.56 14.60 -16.05
C GLN A 362 -10.61 13.49 -15.60
N THR A 363 -9.79 13.77 -14.58
CA THR A 363 -8.85 12.79 -14.02
C THR A 363 -9.60 11.59 -13.43
N PHE A 364 -10.69 11.82 -12.68
CA PHE A 364 -11.51 10.71 -12.17
C PHE A 364 -12.30 9.99 -13.27
N VAL A 365 -12.74 10.67 -14.33
CA VAL A 365 -13.35 10.02 -15.50
C VAL A 365 -12.35 9.13 -16.23
N ILE A 366 -11.12 9.61 -16.45
CA ILE A 366 -10.05 8.80 -17.06
C ILE A 366 -9.70 7.61 -16.17
N ALA A 367 -9.66 7.80 -14.84
CA ALA A 367 -9.48 6.71 -13.89
C ALA A 367 -10.62 5.67 -13.99
N ALA A 368 -11.87 6.12 -14.18
CA ALA A 368 -13.01 5.22 -14.40
C ALA A 368 -12.87 4.42 -15.70
N ILE A 369 -12.49 5.07 -16.81
CA ILE A 369 -12.22 4.40 -18.09
C ILE A 369 -11.09 3.38 -17.91
N THR A 370 -10.01 3.75 -17.23
CA THR A 370 -8.88 2.86 -16.95
C THR A 370 -9.32 1.63 -16.14
N ALA A 371 -10.17 1.81 -15.12
CA ALA A 371 -10.75 0.69 -14.38
C ALA A 371 -11.68 -0.19 -15.24
N GLY A 372 -12.43 0.42 -16.17
CA GLY A 372 -13.24 -0.29 -17.17
C GLY A 372 -12.40 -1.14 -18.11
N VAL A 373 -11.27 -0.62 -18.61
CA VAL A 373 -10.31 -1.39 -19.41
C VAL A 373 -9.74 -2.56 -18.60
N ALA A 374 -9.36 -2.33 -17.34
CA ALA A 374 -8.92 -3.38 -16.44
C ALA A 374 -9.99 -4.48 -16.28
N MET A 375 -11.27 -4.09 -16.13
CA MET A 375 -12.40 -5.03 -16.07
C MET A 375 -12.50 -5.88 -17.35
N LEU A 376 -12.40 -5.26 -18.51
CA LEU A 376 -12.42 -6.00 -19.79
C LEU A 376 -11.25 -6.99 -19.90
N CYS A 377 -10.05 -6.58 -19.47
CA CYS A 377 -8.91 -7.50 -19.38
C CYS A 377 -9.17 -8.65 -18.40
N ALA A 378 -9.77 -8.38 -17.23
CA ALA A 378 -10.11 -9.43 -16.26
C ALA A 378 -11.16 -10.42 -16.79
N LEU A 379 -12.08 -9.98 -17.64
CA LEU A 379 -13.05 -10.87 -18.34
C LEU A 379 -12.39 -11.85 -19.30
N CYS A 380 -11.17 -11.56 -19.78
CA CYS A 380 -10.39 -12.49 -20.62
C CYS A 380 -9.72 -13.61 -19.80
N LEU A 381 -9.73 -13.54 -18.46
CA LEU A 381 -9.22 -14.64 -17.62
C LEU A 381 -10.08 -15.90 -17.80
N PRO A 382 -9.48 -17.11 -17.70
CA PRO A 382 -10.23 -18.35 -17.74
C PRO A 382 -11.30 -18.42 -16.63
N ALA A 383 -12.48 -18.92 -16.94
CA ALA A 383 -13.56 -19.06 -15.96
C ALA A 383 -13.22 -20.08 -14.84
N GLN A 384 -12.37 -21.05 -15.15
CA GLN A 384 -11.90 -22.11 -14.25
C GLN A 384 -10.43 -21.89 -13.91
N VAL A 385 -10.15 -21.17 -12.85
CA VAL A 385 -8.88 -21.24 -12.13
C VAL A 385 -9.20 -21.72 -10.71
N HIS A 386 -9.85 -22.88 -10.61
CA HIS A 386 -9.77 -23.68 -9.39
C HIS A 386 -8.47 -24.47 -9.47
N ALA A 387 -7.63 -24.32 -8.45
CA ALA A 387 -6.36 -24.96 -8.33
C ALA A 387 -6.49 -26.49 -8.44
N GLU A 388 -6.23 -27.03 -9.59
CA GLU A 388 -5.55 -28.31 -9.65
C GLU A 388 -4.05 -28.02 -9.76
N PRO A 389 -3.21 -28.56 -8.85
CA PRO A 389 -1.77 -28.48 -9.01
C PRO A 389 -1.42 -29.13 -10.33
N SER A 390 -0.74 -28.41 -11.19
CA SER A 390 -0.38 -28.76 -12.55
C SER A 390 0.12 -30.19 -12.71
N LYS A 391 -0.75 -31.13 -13.07
CA LYS A 391 -0.37 -32.39 -13.70
C LYS A 391 0.11 -32.19 -15.16
N ARG A 392 0.13 -30.95 -15.66
CA ARG A 392 0.54 -30.61 -17.03
C ARG A 392 1.99 -30.20 -17.24
N ALA A 393 2.84 -30.29 -16.23
CA ALA A 393 4.28 -30.01 -16.37
C ALA A 393 5.17 -31.28 -16.35
N ALA A 394 4.58 -32.47 -16.55
CA ALA A 394 5.29 -33.74 -16.58
C ALA A 394 5.22 -34.45 -17.95
N HIS A 395 5.07 -33.69 -19.04
CA HIS A 395 5.29 -34.23 -20.40
C HIS A 395 6.14 -33.27 -21.20
#